data_2555e65ce7a07401b720f2a3e118c142
#
_entry.id   2555e65ce7a07401b720f2a3e118c142
#
_cell.length_a   1.000
_cell.length_b   1.000
_cell.length_c   1.000
_cell.angle_alpha   90.00
_cell.angle_beta   90.00
_cell.angle_gamma   90.00
#
_symmetry.space_group_name_H-M   'P 1'
#
loop_
_entity.id
_entity.type
_entity.pdbx_description
1 polymer ?
#
loop_
_entity_poly.entity_id
_entity_poly.type
_entity_poly.pdbx_seq_one_letter_code
_entity_poly.pdbx_strand_id
1 'polypeptide(L)'
;MKHSHSLAAFTALALTVFFAIGGSAQQTVPARGTAPPAGAGGRGRGAPETDTLGAGPWDLPAGRGRVHVSVVTKGVDHPWGITFLPDGGMLITERPGRLRVFRNGALDPTPIGPLPQMLATGLGGLLDVSLHPNFAQNRLIYLTYSKPGEGQGNATTAVMRARWDGGSTLADVKDILVAKAY
;
A
#
# COMPACT_ATOMS: atom_id res chain seq x y z
N MET A 1 16.33 51.59 35.11
CA MET A 1 15.46 50.92 34.13
C MET A 1 15.49 49.43 34.45
N LYS A 2 14.39 48.87 34.95
CA LYS A 2 14.29 47.48 35.42
C LYS A 2 13.74 46.60 34.30
N HIS A 3 14.51 45.62 33.84
CA HIS A 3 14.04 44.58 32.92
C HIS A 3 13.38 43.45 33.70
N SER A 4 12.09 43.26 33.51
CA SER A 4 11.30 42.19 34.07
C SER A 4 11.36 40.98 33.11
N HIS A 5 11.94 39.87 33.57
CA HIS A 5 11.88 38.58 32.83
C HIS A 5 10.64 37.80 33.29
N SER A 6 9.71 37.61 32.36
CA SER A 6 8.54 36.76 32.59
C SER A 6 8.90 35.29 32.30
N LEU A 7 8.88 34.47 33.34
CA LEU A 7 9.12 33.04 33.25
C LEU A 7 7.77 32.33 32.95
N ALA A 8 7.59 31.80 31.75
CA ALA A 8 6.45 30.98 31.40
C ALA A 8 6.70 29.53 31.88
N ALA A 9 5.90 29.09 32.85
CA ALA A 9 5.92 27.71 33.33
C ALA A 9 5.17 26.79 32.35
N PHE A 10 5.87 25.82 31.76
CA PHE A 10 5.27 24.73 31.02
C PHE A 10 4.83 23.63 31.98
N THR A 11 3.54 23.46 32.16
CA THR A 11 2.97 22.34 32.90
C THR A 11 2.93 21.11 31.98
N ALA A 12 3.77 20.13 32.21
CA ALA A 12 3.74 18.85 31.54
C ALA A 12 2.62 17.99 32.13
N LEU A 13 1.59 17.70 31.35
CA LEU A 13 0.53 16.75 31.67
C LEU A 13 1.01 15.33 31.35
N ALA A 14 1.39 14.56 32.35
CA ALA A 14 1.74 13.16 32.23
C ALA A 14 0.45 12.32 32.13
N LEU A 15 0.18 11.75 30.96
CA LEU A 15 -0.91 10.80 30.74
C LEU A 15 -0.43 9.40 31.13
N THR A 16 -0.84 8.92 32.31
CA THR A 16 -0.56 7.56 32.78
C THR A 16 -1.57 6.59 32.16
N VAL A 17 -1.11 5.76 31.24
CA VAL A 17 -1.92 4.67 30.68
C VAL A 17 -1.80 3.44 31.58
N PHE A 18 -2.88 3.08 32.25
CA PHE A 18 -3.00 1.81 33.00
C PHE A 18 -3.25 0.66 32.00
N PHE A 19 -2.31 -0.24 31.86
CA PHE A 19 -2.52 -1.54 31.24
C PHE A 19 -3.17 -2.48 32.25
N ALA A 20 -4.44 -2.80 32.05
CA ALA A 20 -5.10 -3.89 32.74
C ALA A 20 -4.68 -5.21 32.11
N ILE A 21 -3.94 -6.04 32.85
CA ILE A 21 -3.59 -7.41 32.46
C ILE A 21 -4.85 -8.27 32.69
N GLY A 22 -5.62 -8.46 31.64
CA GLY A 22 -6.76 -9.38 31.61
C GLY A 22 -6.30 -10.81 31.33
N GLY A 23 -6.75 -11.76 32.15
CA GLY A 23 -6.34 -13.14 32.20
C GLY A 23 -6.47 -13.92 30.90
N SER A 24 -5.57 -14.88 30.75
CA SER A 24 -5.51 -15.87 29.68
C SER A 24 -6.73 -16.82 29.76
N ALA A 25 -7.68 -16.67 28.86
CA ALA A 25 -8.66 -17.71 28.60
C ALA A 25 -8.00 -18.76 27.67
N GLN A 26 -7.69 -19.92 28.22
CA GLN A 26 -7.29 -21.09 27.43
C GLN A 26 -8.45 -21.51 26.54
N GLN A 27 -8.32 -21.29 25.25
CA GLN A 27 -9.21 -21.87 24.25
C GLN A 27 -8.87 -23.36 24.10
N THR A 28 -9.76 -24.23 24.55
CA THR A 28 -9.71 -25.66 24.25
C THR A 28 -9.95 -25.88 22.78
N VAL A 29 -8.94 -26.38 22.07
CA VAL A 29 -9.01 -26.83 20.67
C VAL A 29 -9.90 -28.07 20.59
N PRO A 30 -10.99 -28.08 19.82
CA PRO A 30 -11.78 -29.32 19.62
C PRO A 30 -10.96 -30.34 18.84
N ALA A 31 -11.13 -31.63 19.22
CA ALA A 31 -10.44 -32.76 18.64
C ALA A 31 -10.64 -32.84 17.12
N ARG A 32 -9.56 -33.18 16.44
CA ARG A 32 -9.48 -33.41 14.99
C ARG A 32 -10.50 -34.46 14.54
N GLY A 33 -11.54 -34.02 13.86
CA GLY A 33 -12.38 -34.93 13.09
C GLY A 33 -11.59 -35.54 11.92
N THR A 34 -11.72 -36.84 11.71
CA THR A 34 -11.12 -37.57 10.59
C THR A 34 -11.54 -36.97 9.27
N ALA A 35 -10.57 -36.60 8.46
CA ALA A 35 -10.78 -36.07 7.11
C ALA A 35 -11.34 -37.18 6.20
N PRO A 36 -12.30 -36.89 5.32
CA PRO A 36 -12.73 -37.84 4.28
C PRO A 36 -11.62 -38.04 3.23
N PRO A 37 -11.60 -39.18 2.50
CA PRO A 37 -10.53 -39.47 1.56
C PRO A 37 -10.50 -38.46 0.41
N ALA A 38 -9.30 -38.05 0.04
CA ALA A 38 -9.05 -37.13 -1.07
C ALA A 38 -9.49 -37.75 -2.39
N GLY A 39 -10.63 -37.29 -2.90
CA GLY A 39 -11.02 -37.53 -4.30
C GLY A 39 -10.07 -36.76 -5.21
N ALA A 40 -9.43 -37.47 -6.16
CA ALA A 40 -8.61 -36.91 -7.22
C ALA A 40 -9.50 -36.13 -8.21
N GLY A 41 -9.87 -34.90 -7.85
CA GLY A 41 -10.46 -33.93 -8.75
C GLY A 41 -9.36 -32.93 -9.19
N GLY A 42 -8.89 -33.09 -10.43
CA GLY A 42 -8.01 -32.12 -11.07
C GLY A 42 -8.67 -30.75 -11.01
N ARG A 43 -8.08 -29.81 -10.24
CA ARG A 43 -8.44 -28.40 -10.31
C ARG A 43 -7.94 -27.88 -11.64
N GLY A 44 -8.81 -27.93 -12.66
CA GLY A 44 -8.65 -27.09 -13.84
C GLY A 44 -8.46 -25.66 -13.34
N ARG A 45 -7.41 -24.99 -13.80
CA ARG A 45 -7.30 -23.54 -13.65
C ARG A 45 -8.53 -22.98 -14.36
N GLY A 46 -9.56 -22.65 -13.60
CA GLY A 46 -10.69 -21.87 -14.12
C GLY A 46 -10.13 -20.60 -14.77
N ALA A 47 -10.73 -20.21 -15.88
CA ALA A 47 -10.51 -18.88 -16.43
C ALA A 47 -10.64 -17.86 -15.29
N PRO A 48 -9.90 -16.72 -15.33
CA PRO A 48 -10.00 -15.72 -14.27
C PRO A 48 -11.48 -15.37 -14.11
N GLU A 49 -11.99 -15.54 -12.89
CA GLU A 49 -13.34 -15.12 -12.55
C GLU A 49 -13.49 -13.66 -12.93
N THR A 50 -14.18 -13.43 -14.03
CA THR A 50 -14.53 -12.07 -14.44
C THR A 50 -15.41 -11.49 -13.35
N ASP A 51 -14.98 -10.34 -12.83
CA ASP A 51 -15.59 -9.47 -11.85
C ASP A 51 -17.10 -9.73 -11.66
N THR A 52 -17.45 -10.58 -10.69
CA THR A 52 -18.84 -10.93 -10.36
C THR A 52 -19.50 -9.91 -9.44
N LEU A 53 -18.76 -8.87 -9.02
CA LEU A 53 -19.23 -7.88 -8.05
C LEU A 53 -20.20 -6.86 -8.64
N GLY A 54 -20.68 -6.98 -9.86
CA GLY A 54 -21.64 -6.03 -10.42
C GLY A 54 -21.15 -4.57 -10.39
N ALA A 55 -22.05 -3.63 -10.68
CA ALA A 55 -21.67 -2.21 -10.78
C ALA A 55 -21.63 -1.45 -9.44
N GLY A 56 -22.20 -2.02 -8.35
CA GLY A 56 -22.39 -1.28 -7.09
C GLY A 56 -23.35 -0.08 -7.27
N PRO A 57 -23.45 0.81 -6.28
CA PRO A 57 -22.90 0.69 -4.94
C PRO A 57 -23.59 -0.39 -4.10
N TRP A 58 -22.96 -0.82 -2.99
CA TRP A 58 -23.53 -1.80 -2.06
C TRP A 58 -23.60 -1.24 -0.66
N ASP A 59 -24.73 -1.48 0.03
CA ASP A 59 -24.90 -1.19 1.43
C ASP A 59 -24.91 -2.50 2.23
N LEU A 60 -23.80 -2.78 2.89
CA LEU A 60 -23.56 -4.03 3.60
C LEU A 60 -23.74 -3.84 5.12
N PRO A 61 -24.38 -4.80 5.82
CA PRO A 61 -24.43 -4.75 7.28
C PRO A 61 -23.01 -4.96 7.85
N ALA A 62 -22.65 -4.14 8.84
CA ALA A 62 -21.36 -4.22 9.53
C ALA A 62 -21.57 -3.98 11.03
N GLY A 63 -21.61 -5.04 11.81
CA GLY A 63 -21.87 -4.96 13.25
C GLY A 63 -23.21 -4.28 13.55
N ARG A 64 -23.17 -3.14 14.26
CA ARG A 64 -24.36 -2.32 14.58
C ARG A 64 -24.68 -1.24 13.52
N GLY A 65 -23.88 -1.17 12.46
CA GLY A 65 -24.00 -0.17 11.40
C GLY A 65 -24.12 -0.77 10.01
N ARG A 66 -23.88 0.06 9.03
CA ARG A 66 -23.81 -0.30 7.60
C ARG A 66 -22.55 0.32 6.98
N VAL A 67 -21.97 -0.37 6.01
CA VAL A 67 -20.86 0.12 5.19
C VAL A 67 -21.38 0.34 3.77
N HIS A 68 -21.19 1.55 3.26
CA HIS A 68 -21.44 1.87 1.87
C HIS A 68 -20.16 1.62 1.06
N VAL A 69 -20.24 0.74 0.06
CA VAL A 69 -19.11 0.37 -0.80
C VAL A 69 -19.41 0.80 -2.22
N SER A 70 -18.50 1.53 -2.83
CA SER A 70 -18.60 1.95 -4.22
C SER A 70 -17.31 1.68 -4.98
N VAL A 71 -17.43 1.40 -6.29
CA VAL A 71 -16.27 1.27 -7.17
C VAL A 71 -15.76 2.67 -7.50
N VAL A 72 -14.53 2.97 -7.11
CA VAL A 72 -13.88 4.26 -7.37
C VAL A 72 -13.33 4.32 -8.79
N THR A 73 -12.67 3.25 -9.24
CA THR A 73 -12.08 3.17 -10.59
C THR A 73 -11.95 1.72 -11.05
N LYS A 74 -11.82 1.55 -12.35
CA LYS A 74 -11.48 0.29 -13.04
C LYS A 74 -10.27 0.52 -13.94
N GLY A 75 -9.75 -0.53 -14.58
CA GLY A 75 -8.64 -0.42 -15.53
C GLY A 75 -7.25 -0.39 -14.89
N VAL A 76 -7.13 -0.79 -13.62
CA VAL A 76 -5.84 -1.07 -12.98
C VAL A 76 -5.47 -2.54 -13.11
N ASP A 77 -4.19 -2.82 -13.32
CA ASP A 77 -3.67 -4.17 -13.52
C ASP A 77 -2.82 -4.62 -12.32
N HIS A 78 -3.33 -5.57 -11.56
CA HIS A 78 -2.68 -6.06 -10.33
C HIS A 78 -2.26 -4.91 -9.40
N PRO A 79 -3.20 -4.04 -8.95
CA PRO A 79 -2.87 -2.94 -8.06
C PRO A 79 -2.29 -3.48 -6.75
N TRP A 80 -1.23 -2.83 -6.25
CA TRP A 80 -0.56 -3.26 -5.04
C TRP A 80 -0.69 -2.24 -3.91
N GLY A 81 -0.25 -1.01 -4.15
CA GLY A 81 -0.25 0.07 -3.16
C GLY A 81 -1.05 1.28 -3.61
N ILE A 82 -1.54 2.01 -2.64
CA ILE A 82 -2.30 3.25 -2.83
C ILE A 82 -1.82 4.32 -1.84
N THR A 83 -1.66 5.55 -2.29
CA THR A 83 -1.46 6.70 -1.39
C THR A 83 -2.30 7.88 -1.84
N PHE A 84 -2.87 8.60 -0.87
CA PHE A 84 -3.70 9.77 -1.15
C PHE A 84 -2.86 11.02 -1.30
N LEU A 85 -3.17 11.82 -2.30
CA LEU A 85 -2.56 13.12 -2.56
C LEU A 85 -3.26 14.21 -1.75
N PRO A 86 -2.57 15.32 -1.43
CA PRO A 86 -3.18 16.45 -0.70
C PRO A 86 -4.39 17.08 -1.41
N ASP A 87 -4.52 16.89 -2.71
CA ASP A 87 -5.64 17.38 -3.53
C ASP A 87 -6.82 16.40 -3.60
N GLY A 88 -6.76 15.28 -2.87
CA GLY A 88 -7.77 14.23 -2.87
C GLY A 88 -7.63 13.21 -3.98
N GLY A 89 -6.64 13.35 -4.87
CA GLY A 89 -6.26 12.32 -5.82
C GLY A 89 -5.55 11.15 -5.17
N MET A 90 -5.17 10.15 -5.97
CA MET A 90 -4.46 8.96 -5.49
C MET A 90 -3.34 8.58 -6.45
N LEU A 91 -2.21 8.14 -5.92
CA LEU A 91 -1.23 7.34 -6.65
C LEU A 91 -1.52 5.87 -6.40
N ILE A 92 -1.44 5.08 -7.46
CA ILE A 92 -1.70 3.63 -7.42
C ILE A 92 -0.53 2.94 -8.11
N THR A 93 0.08 1.98 -7.42
CA THR A 93 1.10 1.13 -8.03
C THR A 93 0.45 -0.10 -8.65
N GLU A 94 0.91 -0.46 -9.83
CA GLU A 94 0.56 -1.71 -10.49
C GLU A 94 1.79 -2.62 -10.52
N ARG A 95 1.64 -3.83 -10.03
CA ARG A 95 2.72 -4.82 -9.88
C ARG A 95 3.59 -5.00 -11.13
N PRO A 96 3.06 -4.99 -12.36
CA PRO A 96 3.89 -5.10 -13.57
C PRO A 96 4.89 -3.96 -13.79
N GLY A 97 4.84 -2.89 -12.97
CA GLY A 97 5.80 -1.79 -13.03
C GLY A 97 5.21 -0.49 -13.58
N ARG A 98 3.97 -0.19 -13.26
CA ARG A 98 3.35 1.08 -13.62
C ARG A 98 2.92 1.85 -12.37
N LEU A 99 3.22 3.13 -12.33
CA LEU A 99 2.69 4.08 -11.36
C LEU A 99 1.56 4.87 -12.05
N ARG A 100 0.37 4.82 -11.47
CA ARG A 100 -0.82 5.47 -12.02
C ARG A 100 -1.29 6.59 -11.11
N VAL A 101 -1.96 7.57 -11.69
CA VAL A 101 -2.65 8.61 -10.94
C VAL A 101 -4.15 8.59 -11.22
N PHE A 102 -4.95 8.68 -10.16
CA PHE A 102 -6.39 8.89 -10.23
C PHE A 102 -6.69 10.29 -9.71
N ARG A 103 -7.36 11.11 -10.53
CA ARG A 103 -7.74 12.48 -10.22
C ARG A 103 -9.06 12.85 -10.90
N ASN A 104 -9.81 13.75 -10.28
CA ASN A 104 -11.06 14.27 -10.83
C ASN A 104 -12.04 13.17 -11.27
N GLY A 105 -12.09 12.07 -10.51
CA GLY A 105 -12.97 10.94 -10.80
C GLY A 105 -12.50 10.01 -11.92
N ALA A 106 -11.29 10.16 -12.45
CA ALA A 106 -10.76 9.35 -13.54
C ALA A 106 -9.33 8.85 -13.30
N LEU A 107 -9.04 7.65 -13.79
CA LEU A 107 -7.69 7.12 -13.87
C LEU A 107 -7.02 7.69 -15.12
N ASP A 108 -5.88 8.38 -14.94
CA ASP A 108 -5.09 8.88 -16.07
C ASP A 108 -4.61 7.70 -16.94
N PRO A 109 -4.85 7.71 -18.26
CA PRO A 109 -4.39 6.65 -19.14
C PRO A 109 -2.87 6.54 -19.22
N THR A 110 -2.14 7.65 -18.98
CA THR A 110 -0.69 7.71 -19.08
C THR A 110 -0.03 7.34 -17.76
N PRO A 111 0.76 6.25 -17.69
CA PRO A 111 1.55 5.95 -16.50
C PRO A 111 2.61 7.02 -16.22
N ILE A 112 2.94 7.18 -14.95
CA ILE A 112 4.00 8.07 -14.50
C ILE A 112 5.35 7.35 -14.57
N GLY A 113 6.37 7.98 -15.16
CA GLY A 113 7.71 7.38 -15.29
C GLY A 113 8.80 8.39 -15.62
N PRO A 114 10.02 7.94 -15.97
CA PRO A 114 10.42 6.54 -16.03
C PRO A 114 10.58 5.90 -14.64
N LEU A 115 10.35 4.59 -14.55
CA LEU A 115 10.66 3.77 -13.40
C LEU A 115 11.89 2.89 -13.70
N PRO A 116 12.67 2.48 -12.68
CA PRO A 116 13.76 1.53 -12.89
C PRO A 116 13.23 0.18 -13.36
N GLN A 117 14.11 -0.59 -14.00
CA GLN A 117 13.81 -1.98 -14.33
C GLN A 117 13.50 -2.77 -13.06
N MET A 118 12.47 -3.61 -13.10
CA MET A 118 12.07 -4.44 -11.98
C MET A 118 11.70 -5.85 -12.42
N LEU A 119 11.79 -6.80 -11.48
CA LEU A 119 11.40 -8.19 -11.71
C LEU A 119 9.96 -8.41 -11.25
N ALA A 120 9.03 -8.42 -12.18
CA ALA A 120 7.60 -8.58 -11.91
C ALA A 120 7.17 -10.05 -12.05
N THR A 121 7.70 -10.93 -11.21
CA THR A 121 7.38 -12.36 -11.18
C THR A 121 6.87 -12.78 -9.80
N GLY A 122 5.95 -13.72 -9.74
CA GLY A 122 5.34 -14.16 -8.48
C GLY A 122 4.70 -12.99 -7.75
N LEU A 123 5.16 -12.70 -6.54
CA LEU A 123 4.74 -11.56 -5.72
C LEU A 123 5.64 -10.31 -5.93
N GLY A 124 6.67 -10.40 -6.76
CA GLY A 124 7.59 -9.30 -7.05
C GLY A 124 7.02 -8.31 -8.06
N GLY A 125 7.65 -7.14 -8.16
CA GLY A 125 7.29 -6.07 -9.09
C GLY A 125 7.37 -4.69 -8.45
N LEU A 126 6.56 -3.76 -8.91
CA LEU A 126 6.32 -2.49 -8.21
C LEU A 126 5.37 -2.76 -7.03
N LEU A 127 5.80 -2.37 -5.84
CA LEU A 127 5.09 -2.70 -4.61
C LEU A 127 4.38 -1.45 -4.06
N ASP A 128 4.85 -0.87 -3.00
CA ASP A 128 4.17 0.22 -2.33
C ASP A 128 4.63 1.61 -2.77
N VAL A 129 3.81 2.63 -2.52
CA VAL A 129 4.10 4.04 -2.76
C VAL A 129 3.74 4.87 -1.53
N SER A 130 4.65 5.78 -1.14
CA SER A 130 4.43 6.70 -0.04
C SER A 130 4.86 8.12 -0.42
N LEU A 131 4.15 9.12 0.09
CA LEU A 131 4.55 10.51 -0.01
C LEU A 131 5.52 10.86 1.12
N HIS A 132 6.47 11.75 0.84
CA HIS A 132 7.24 12.40 1.90
C HIS A 132 6.30 13.21 2.81
N PRO A 133 6.51 13.28 4.14
CA PRO A 133 5.67 14.08 5.05
C PRO A 133 5.49 15.53 4.60
N ASN A 134 6.52 16.13 3.99
CA ASN A 134 6.48 17.48 3.43
C ASN A 134 6.29 17.46 1.91
N PHE A 135 5.48 16.55 1.37
CA PHE A 135 5.28 16.40 -0.08
C PHE A 135 4.80 17.69 -0.74
N ALA A 136 3.97 18.47 -0.09
CA ALA A 136 3.47 19.75 -0.62
C ALA A 136 4.60 20.71 -1.01
N GLN A 137 5.74 20.67 -0.30
CA GLN A 137 6.89 21.55 -0.52
C GLN A 137 7.97 20.90 -1.39
N ASN A 138 8.27 19.62 -1.18
CA ASN A 138 9.43 18.97 -1.80
C ASN A 138 9.09 18.01 -2.96
N ARG A 139 7.81 17.65 -3.11
CA ARG A 139 7.30 16.76 -4.16
C ARG A 139 7.97 15.39 -4.20
N LEU A 140 8.53 14.93 -3.08
CA LEU A 140 9.20 13.65 -3.00
C LEU A 140 8.21 12.51 -2.76
N ILE A 141 8.39 11.44 -3.51
CA ILE A 141 7.70 10.16 -3.33
C ILE A 141 8.72 9.05 -3.16
N TYR A 142 8.31 8.00 -2.48
CA TYR A 142 9.08 6.78 -2.27
C TYR A 142 8.31 5.59 -2.81
N LEU A 143 9.00 4.70 -3.51
CA LEU A 143 8.43 3.46 -4.00
C LEU A 143 9.31 2.29 -3.60
N THR A 144 8.67 1.19 -3.23
CA THR A 144 9.33 -0.10 -3.02
C THR A 144 9.13 -0.97 -4.24
N TYR A 145 10.15 -1.74 -4.62
CA TYR A 145 10.07 -2.59 -5.79
C TYR A 145 11.06 -3.77 -5.71
N SER A 146 10.84 -4.77 -6.55
CA SER A 146 11.73 -5.92 -6.70
C SER A 146 12.82 -5.59 -7.72
N LYS A 147 13.99 -5.14 -7.22
CA LYS A 147 15.15 -4.81 -8.05
C LYS A 147 15.80 -6.09 -8.54
N PRO A 148 16.06 -6.26 -9.87
CA PRO A 148 16.80 -7.39 -10.37
C PRO A 148 18.20 -7.48 -9.74
N GLY A 149 18.58 -8.67 -9.31
CA GLY A 149 19.90 -9.00 -8.80
C GLY A 149 20.76 -9.69 -9.85
N GLU A 150 21.92 -10.19 -9.43
CA GLU A 150 22.78 -11.02 -10.27
C GLU A 150 22.15 -12.41 -10.45
N GLY A 151 22.21 -12.93 -11.67
CA GLY A 151 21.62 -14.21 -12.06
C GLY A 151 20.14 -14.11 -12.46
N GLN A 152 19.73 -15.10 -13.23
CA GLN A 152 18.38 -15.14 -13.79
C GLN A 152 17.33 -15.38 -12.70
N GLY A 153 16.32 -14.52 -12.65
CA GLY A 153 15.20 -14.67 -11.72
C GLY A 153 15.46 -14.18 -10.29
N ASN A 154 16.66 -13.72 -9.98
CA ASN A 154 17.00 -13.15 -8.68
C ASN A 154 16.52 -11.70 -8.57
N ALA A 155 15.98 -11.36 -7.42
CA ALA A 155 15.61 -9.98 -7.10
C ALA A 155 15.78 -9.73 -5.60
N THR A 156 15.98 -8.47 -5.26
CA THR A 156 15.98 -8.00 -3.89
C THR A 156 15.01 -6.83 -3.74
N THR A 157 14.55 -6.56 -2.52
CA THR A 157 13.73 -5.39 -2.24
C THR A 157 14.59 -4.14 -2.27
N ALA A 158 14.16 -3.15 -3.03
CA ALA A 158 14.76 -1.83 -3.05
C ALA A 158 13.72 -0.75 -2.75
N VAL A 159 14.19 0.37 -2.23
CA VAL A 159 13.40 1.60 -2.06
C VAL A 159 14.02 2.66 -2.93
N MET A 160 13.25 3.20 -3.84
CA MET A 160 13.64 4.37 -4.62
C MET A 160 12.93 5.63 -4.12
N ARG A 161 13.60 6.75 -4.32
CA ARG A 161 13.05 8.10 -4.16
C ARG A 161 12.98 8.76 -5.51
N ALA A 162 11.90 9.50 -5.77
CA ALA A 162 11.76 10.35 -6.94
C ALA A 162 11.10 11.67 -6.56
N ARG A 163 11.20 12.67 -7.43
CA ARG A 163 10.40 13.89 -7.40
C ARG A 163 9.29 13.78 -8.43
N TRP A 164 8.06 14.15 -8.02
CA TRP A 164 6.90 14.15 -8.89
C TRP A 164 6.11 15.44 -8.77
N ASP A 165 6.04 16.21 -9.84
CA ASP A 165 5.39 17.52 -9.88
C ASP A 165 3.94 17.48 -10.36
N GLY A 166 3.36 16.28 -10.47
CA GLY A 166 1.96 16.10 -10.84
C GLY A 166 1.71 15.70 -12.30
N GLY A 167 2.72 15.70 -13.15
CA GLY A 167 2.64 15.25 -14.55
C GLY A 167 2.92 13.76 -14.73
N SER A 168 3.22 13.36 -15.96
CA SER A 168 3.56 11.97 -16.29
C SER A 168 5.03 11.62 -16.09
N THR A 169 5.86 12.54 -15.62
CA THR A 169 7.31 12.36 -15.53
C THR A 169 7.80 12.38 -14.09
N LEU A 170 8.74 11.47 -13.77
CA LEU A 170 9.51 11.47 -12.53
C LEU A 170 10.89 12.10 -12.77
N ALA A 171 11.33 12.93 -11.83
CA ALA A 171 12.68 13.48 -11.78
C ALA A 171 13.45 12.92 -10.58
N ASP A 172 14.78 13.06 -10.59
CA ASP A 172 15.68 12.69 -9.48
C ASP A 172 15.48 11.23 -8.98
N VAL A 173 15.16 10.33 -9.88
CA VAL A 173 14.94 8.90 -9.58
C VAL A 173 16.24 8.26 -9.12
N LYS A 174 16.26 7.75 -7.89
CA LYS A 174 17.43 7.04 -7.34
C LYS A 174 17.03 6.05 -6.26
N ASP A 175 17.74 4.95 -6.19
CA ASP A 175 17.66 4.04 -5.05
C ASP A 175 18.27 4.69 -3.82
N ILE A 176 17.56 4.59 -2.70
CA ILE A 176 18.04 5.05 -1.40
C ILE A 176 18.30 3.89 -0.44
N LEU A 177 17.76 2.71 -0.76
CA LEU A 177 18.01 1.46 -0.05
C LEU A 177 17.93 0.30 -1.04
N VAL A 178 18.88 -0.60 -0.95
CA VAL A 178 18.83 -1.90 -1.62
C VAL A 178 19.12 -2.95 -0.57
N ALA A 179 18.16 -3.83 -0.31
CA ALA A 179 18.34 -4.90 0.67
C ALA A 179 19.41 -5.88 0.18
N LYS A 180 20.19 -6.42 1.11
CA LYS A 180 21.09 -7.52 0.79
C LYS A 180 20.25 -8.80 0.72
N ALA A 181 20.19 -9.43 -0.46
CA ALA A 181 19.69 -10.78 -0.58
C ALA A 181 20.78 -11.73 -0.06
N TYR A 182 20.41 -12.63 0.81
CA TYR A 182 21.28 -13.69 1.32
C TYR A 182 20.97 -15.00 0.61
#